data_3ed5dd9ccf56eebf0f26784ffb16e088
#
_entry.id   3ed5dd9ccf56eebf0f26784ffb16e088
#
_cell.length_a   1.000
_cell.length_b   1.000
_cell.length_c   1.000
_cell.angle_alpha   90.00
_cell.angle_beta   90.00
_cell.angle_gamma   90.00
#
_symmetry.space_group_name_H-M   'P 1'
#
loop_
_entity.id
_entity.type
_entity.pdbx_description
1 polymer ?
#
loop_
_entity_poly.entity_id
_entity_poly.type
_entity_poly.pdbx_seq_one_letter_code
_entity_poly.pdbx_strand_id
1 'polypeptide(L)'
;MDDGKMRNLRLRSELFRAIRDCFYRAGYLEVETPVKIHAPAPEEYIESVRAEKDFLRTSPELAMKVLLADGMEKIFQIGPCFRANESGRRHREEFTMLEYYSRGTGYRELAEFTAGFVAEAAERVLGSTRIEYGGKQIDLSAYEFVTVGGRLLQTDFGNLAESWYSCSCRLVS
;
A
#
# COMPACT_ATOMS: atom_id res chain seq x y z
N MET A 1 7.67 -14.61 27.25
CA MET A 1 7.40 -13.77 26.05
C MET A 1 5.95 -13.98 25.73
N ASP A 2 5.20 -12.91 25.46
CA ASP A 2 3.74 -13.00 25.21
C ASP A 2 3.49 -13.84 23.94
N ASP A 3 2.69 -14.90 24.07
CA ASP A 3 2.36 -15.82 22.95
C ASP A 3 1.68 -15.09 21.80
N GLY A 4 0.89 -14.06 22.08
CA GLY A 4 0.27 -13.20 21.08
C GLY A 4 1.28 -12.43 20.23
N LYS A 5 2.33 -11.88 20.86
CA LYS A 5 3.40 -11.18 20.16
C LYS A 5 4.18 -12.11 19.22
N MET A 6 4.51 -13.31 19.69
CA MET A 6 5.21 -14.30 18.85
C MET A 6 4.37 -14.75 17.67
N ARG A 7 3.08 -14.99 17.88
CA ARG A 7 2.13 -15.31 16.81
C ARG A 7 2.10 -14.19 15.76
N ASN A 8 1.95 -12.93 16.17
CA ASN A 8 1.91 -11.79 15.25
C ASN A 8 3.19 -11.62 14.44
N LEU A 9 4.37 -11.85 15.05
CA LEU A 9 5.64 -11.80 14.32
C LEU A 9 5.73 -12.90 13.25
N ARG A 10 5.26 -14.11 13.55
CA ARG A 10 5.20 -15.21 12.57
C ARG A 10 4.23 -14.87 11.42
N LEU A 11 3.02 -14.43 11.73
CA LEU A 11 2.05 -14.03 10.73
C LEU A 11 2.58 -12.90 9.84
N ARG A 12 3.26 -11.90 10.41
CA ARG A 12 3.91 -10.83 9.66
C ARG A 12 5.00 -11.37 8.72
N SER A 13 5.82 -12.30 9.18
CA SER A 13 6.85 -12.95 8.36
C SER A 13 6.24 -13.70 7.17
N GLU A 14 5.19 -14.49 7.43
CA GLU A 14 4.48 -15.22 6.37
C GLU A 14 3.79 -14.27 5.39
N LEU A 15 3.21 -13.16 5.88
CA LEU A 15 2.61 -12.13 5.03
C LEU A 15 3.63 -11.54 4.04
N PHE A 16 4.83 -11.17 4.53
CA PHE A 16 5.86 -10.63 3.65
C PHE A 16 6.36 -11.64 2.63
N ARG A 17 6.46 -12.91 3.03
CA ARG A 17 6.79 -14.00 2.11
C ARG A 17 5.71 -14.17 1.04
N ALA A 18 4.44 -14.23 1.44
CA ALA A 18 3.30 -14.36 0.55
C ALA A 18 3.26 -13.22 -0.50
N ILE A 19 3.41 -11.97 -0.04
CA ILE A 19 3.46 -10.81 -0.93
C ILE A 19 4.62 -10.93 -1.93
N ARG A 20 5.85 -11.19 -1.45
CA ARG A 20 7.02 -11.35 -2.34
C ARG A 20 6.81 -12.41 -3.39
N ASP A 21 6.29 -13.57 -3.00
CA ASP A 21 6.02 -14.67 -3.93
C ASP A 21 4.99 -14.26 -5.03
N CYS A 22 3.95 -13.48 -4.66
CA CYS A 22 2.99 -12.95 -5.64
C CYS A 22 3.68 -12.02 -6.64
N PHE A 23 4.51 -11.08 -6.17
CA PHE A 23 5.20 -10.13 -7.02
C PHE A 23 6.25 -10.80 -7.92
N TYR A 24 7.05 -11.74 -7.38
CA TYR A 24 8.01 -12.49 -8.19
C TYR A 24 7.33 -13.32 -9.29
N ARG A 25 6.22 -14.00 -8.98
CA ARG A 25 5.45 -14.73 -9.99
C ARG A 25 4.86 -13.82 -11.07
N ALA A 26 4.51 -12.57 -10.72
CA ALA A 26 4.02 -11.58 -11.66
C ALA A 26 5.14 -10.89 -12.46
N GLY A 27 6.41 -11.30 -12.26
CA GLY A 27 7.57 -10.79 -12.99
C GLY A 27 8.09 -9.45 -12.48
N TYR A 28 7.78 -9.07 -11.23
CA TYR A 28 8.35 -7.88 -10.61
C TYR A 28 9.74 -8.16 -10.04
N LEU A 29 10.62 -7.19 -10.18
CA LEU A 29 11.93 -7.15 -9.51
C LEU A 29 11.80 -6.41 -8.16
N GLU A 30 12.24 -7.04 -7.07
CA GLU A 30 12.38 -6.35 -5.80
C GLU A 30 13.58 -5.42 -5.86
N VAL A 31 13.38 -4.16 -5.53
CA VAL A 31 14.42 -3.13 -5.50
C VAL A 31 14.56 -2.56 -4.11
N GLU A 32 15.72 -2.00 -3.82
CA GLU A 32 15.97 -1.26 -2.59
C GLU A 32 16.47 0.14 -2.95
N THR A 33 15.78 1.16 -2.44
CA THR A 33 16.13 2.55 -2.65
C THR A 33 16.58 3.19 -1.33
N PRO A 34 17.36 4.28 -1.37
CA PRO A 34 17.86 4.92 -0.16
C PRO A 34 16.77 5.29 0.84
N VAL A 35 17.03 5.00 2.12
CA VAL A 35 16.18 5.41 3.24
C VAL A 35 16.48 6.85 3.66
N LYS A 36 17.77 7.23 3.67
CA LYS A 36 18.23 8.59 3.94
C LYS A 36 18.37 9.34 2.63
N ILE A 37 17.64 10.45 2.48
CA ILE A 37 17.50 11.22 1.24
C ILE A 37 17.78 12.70 1.48
N HIS A 38 18.28 13.40 0.46
CA HIS A 38 18.60 14.83 0.57
C HIS A 38 17.38 15.73 0.58
N ALA A 39 16.33 15.34 -0.14
CA ALA A 39 15.08 16.09 -0.22
C ALA A 39 13.88 15.13 -0.20
N PRO A 40 12.91 15.36 0.69
CA PRO A 40 11.65 14.59 0.69
C PRO A 40 10.76 15.00 -0.49
N ALA A 41 9.77 14.15 -0.80
CA ALA A 41 8.71 14.51 -1.72
C ALA A 41 7.92 15.72 -1.15
N PRO A 42 7.56 16.70 -1.99
CA PRO A 42 6.79 17.87 -1.57
C PRO A 42 5.32 17.49 -1.40
N GLU A 43 4.96 16.98 -0.23
CA GLU A 43 3.59 16.60 0.13
C GLU A 43 3.07 17.53 1.22
N GLU A 44 1.89 18.15 0.99
CA GLU A 44 1.35 19.22 1.83
C GLU A 44 1.11 18.79 3.29
N TYR A 45 0.72 17.54 3.50
CA TYR A 45 0.31 17.04 4.84
C TYR A 45 1.24 15.97 5.40
N ILE A 46 2.37 15.71 4.75
CA ILE A 46 3.33 14.68 5.18
C ILE A 46 4.66 15.34 5.51
N GLU A 47 5.05 15.25 6.77
CA GLU A 47 6.32 15.80 7.25
C GLU A 47 7.37 14.69 7.36
N SER A 48 8.58 14.96 6.85
CA SER A 48 9.71 14.04 6.92
C SER A 48 10.48 14.17 8.23
N VAL A 49 10.91 13.04 8.76
CA VAL A 49 11.81 13.01 9.93
C VAL A 49 13.20 13.49 9.49
N ARG A 50 13.76 14.46 10.20
CA ARG A 50 15.13 14.94 9.95
C ARG A 50 16.17 13.92 10.41
N ALA A 51 17.21 13.74 9.57
CA ALA A 51 18.37 12.90 9.84
C ALA A 51 19.65 13.73 9.57
N GLU A 52 20.05 14.57 10.52
CA GLU A 52 21.11 15.59 10.42
C GLU A 52 20.78 16.66 9.37
N LYS A 53 21.58 16.72 8.27
CA LYS A 53 21.33 17.62 7.13
C LYS A 53 20.34 17.03 6.10
N ASP A 54 20.03 15.77 6.20
CA ASP A 54 19.18 15.01 5.28
C ASP A 54 17.84 14.67 5.96
N PHE A 55 17.07 13.80 5.32
CA PHE A 55 15.77 13.35 5.80
C PHE A 55 15.63 11.83 5.67
N LEU A 56 14.77 11.23 6.50
CA LEU A 56 14.28 9.88 6.26
C LEU A 56 13.09 9.93 5.30
N ARG A 57 13.06 9.00 4.34
CA ARG A 57 12.03 8.98 3.30
C ARG A 57 10.63 8.78 3.87
N THR A 58 9.66 9.51 3.35
CA THR A 58 8.22 9.32 3.63
C THR A 58 7.60 8.24 2.74
N SER A 59 8.21 7.97 1.58
CA SER A 59 7.89 6.96 0.57
C SER A 59 9.12 6.72 -0.31
N PRO A 60 9.28 5.55 -0.94
CA PRO A 60 10.33 5.31 -1.94
C PRO A 60 9.97 5.85 -3.34
N GLU A 61 8.80 6.47 -3.53
CA GLU A 61 8.20 6.85 -4.81
C GLU A 61 9.17 7.52 -5.78
N LEU A 62 9.79 8.64 -5.36
CA LEU A 62 10.66 9.40 -6.25
C LEU A 62 11.85 8.59 -6.73
N ALA A 63 12.49 7.83 -5.84
CA ALA A 63 13.62 6.99 -6.19
C ALA A 63 13.21 5.82 -7.10
N MET A 64 12.06 5.21 -6.86
CA MET A 64 11.53 4.15 -7.73
C MET A 64 11.12 4.68 -9.10
N LYS A 65 10.59 5.90 -9.19
CA LYS A 65 10.27 6.54 -10.49
C LYS A 65 11.52 6.84 -11.32
N VAL A 66 12.67 7.14 -10.69
CA VAL A 66 13.95 7.25 -11.40
C VAL A 66 14.32 5.91 -12.03
N LEU A 67 14.19 4.79 -11.31
CA LEU A 67 14.46 3.46 -11.86
C LEU A 67 13.56 3.11 -13.05
N LEU A 68 12.29 3.54 -13.02
CA LEU A 68 11.39 3.39 -14.18
C LEU A 68 11.82 4.24 -15.36
N ALA A 69 12.29 5.46 -15.12
CA ALA A 69 12.82 6.33 -16.17
C ALA A 69 14.10 5.74 -16.80
N ASP A 70 14.92 5.05 -16.01
CA ASP A 70 16.11 4.34 -16.45
C ASP A 70 15.81 3.02 -17.18
N GLY A 71 14.53 2.69 -17.36
CA GLY A 71 14.09 1.57 -18.20
C GLY A 71 13.60 0.33 -17.47
N MET A 72 13.49 0.33 -16.15
CA MET A 72 12.87 -0.78 -15.43
C MET A 72 11.36 -0.83 -15.75
N GLU A 73 10.81 -2.04 -15.88
CA GLU A 73 9.42 -2.22 -16.29
C GLU A 73 8.48 -2.53 -15.13
N LYS A 74 8.86 -3.50 -14.28
CA LYS A 74 8.07 -3.94 -13.13
C LYS A 74 8.96 -4.02 -11.91
N ILE A 75 8.72 -3.17 -10.95
CA ILE A 75 9.50 -3.09 -9.71
C ILE A 75 8.60 -3.00 -8.49
N PHE A 76 9.05 -3.56 -7.39
CA PHE A 76 8.41 -3.38 -6.09
C PHE A 76 9.46 -3.26 -4.98
N GLN A 77 9.04 -2.69 -3.87
CA GLN A 77 9.87 -2.57 -2.68
C GLN A 77 9.00 -2.75 -1.43
N ILE A 78 9.50 -3.49 -0.45
CA ILE A 78 8.94 -3.54 0.91
C ILE A 78 10.02 -3.02 1.85
N GLY A 79 9.76 -1.89 2.50
CA GLY A 79 10.77 -1.28 3.35
C GLY A 79 10.24 -0.21 4.30
N PRO A 80 11.10 0.29 5.21
CA PRO A 80 10.73 1.29 6.19
C PRO A 80 10.49 2.65 5.54
N CYS A 81 9.45 3.34 6.02
CA CYS A 81 9.15 4.74 5.73
C CYS A 81 8.87 5.47 7.05
N PHE A 82 9.05 6.79 7.03
CA PHE A 82 9.01 7.61 8.22
C PHE A 82 8.19 8.88 7.96
N ARG A 83 7.23 9.17 8.82
CA ARG A 83 6.42 10.38 8.77
C ARG A 83 6.36 11.00 10.14
N ALA A 84 6.93 12.19 10.27
CA ALA A 84 6.99 12.90 11.53
C ALA A 84 5.57 13.27 12.02
N ASN A 85 5.39 13.26 13.32
CA ASN A 85 4.11 13.61 13.97
C ASN A 85 2.92 12.68 13.67
N GLU A 86 3.11 11.62 12.90
CA GLU A 86 2.08 10.61 12.68
C GLU A 86 2.08 9.56 13.79
N SER A 87 1.55 9.91 14.95
CA SER A 87 1.38 8.99 16.08
C SER A 87 -0.08 8.91 16.50
N GLY A 88 -0.64 7.71 16.49
CA GLY A 88 -2.03 7.49 16.82
C GLY A 88 -2.42 6.02 16.87
N ARG A 89 -3.71 5.77 17.01
CA ARG A 89 -4.23 4.40 17.13
C ARG A 89 -3.91 3.54 15.90
N ARG A 90 -3.84 4.14 14.70
CA ARG A 90 -3.60 3.45 13.41
C ARG A 90 -2.31 3.86 12.73
N HIS A 91 -1.62 4.88 13.23
CA HIS A 91 -0.42 5.46 12.63
C HIS A 91 0.78 5.31 13.55
N ARG A 92 1.94 5.16 12.97
CA ARG A 92 3.25 5.19 13.59
C ARG A 92 4.18 6.04 12.75
N GLU A 93 5.09 6.75 13.38
CA GLU A 93 6.11 7.52 12.66
C GLU A 93 7.01 6.64 11.80
N GLU A 94 7.32 5.44 12.26
CA GLU A 94 8.00 4.41 11.49
C GLU A 94 7.01 3.29 11.13
N PHE A 95 6.92 2.98 9.84
CA PHE A 95 6.06 1.90 9.32
C PHE A 95 6.70 1.23 8.11
N THR A 96 6.20 0.06 7.74
CA THR A 96 6.63 -0.63 6.53
C THR A 96 5.66 -0.34 5.39
N MET A 97 6.19 0.10 4.26
CA MET A 97 5.44 0.35 3.04
C MET A 97 5.76 -0.71 1.99
N LEU A 98 4.74 -1.24 1.34
CA LEU A 98 4.85 -1.90 0.04
C LEU A 98 4.52 -0.86 -1.03
N GLU A 99 5.44 -0.65 -1.95
CA GLU A 99 5.23 0.19 -3.12
C GLU A 99 5.68 -0.53 -4.38
N TYR A 100 4.95 -0.36 -5.48
CA TYR A 100 5.23 -1.08 -6.72
C TYR A 100 4.74 -0.30 -7.94
N TYR A 101 5.39 -0.56 -9.07
CA TYR A 101 5.13 0.08 -10.35
C TYR A 101 5.21 -0.94 -11.47
N SER A 102 4.33 -0.77 -12.46
CA SER A 102 4.33 -1.54 -13.70
C SER A 102 4.18 -0.60 -14.88
N ARG A 103 5.23 -0.47 -15.68
CA ARG A 103 5.24 0.39 -16.85
C ARG A 103 4.26 -0.11 -17.91
N GLY A 104 3.48 0.79 -18.48
CA GLY A 104 2.51 0.46 -19.52
C GLY A 104 1.23 -0.22 -19.03
N THR A 105 1.10 -0.44 -17.71
CA THR A 105 -0.11 -1.01 -17.09
C THR A 105 -1.08 0.08 -16.71
N GLY A 106 -2.35 -0.07 -17.06
CA GLY A 106 -3.40 0.86 -16.67
C GLY A 106 -3.81 0.72 -15.19
N TYR A 107 -4.47 1.74 -14.66
CA TYR A 107 -4.89 1.75 -13.25
C TYR A 107 -5.86 0.60 -12.91
N ARG A 108 -6.72 0.16 -13.85
CA ARG A 108 -7.64 -0.95 -13.62
C ARG A 108 -6.91 -2.27 -13.43
N GLU A 109 -6.00 -2.60 -14.34
CA GLU A 109 -5.18 -3.81 -14.27
C GLU A 109 -4.34 -3.83 -12.99
N LEU A 110 -3.81 -2.65 -12.58
CA LEU A 110 -3.04 -2.54 -11.36
C LEU A 110 -3.92 -2.72 -10.11
N ALA A 111 -5.15 -2.22 -10.13
CA ALA A 111 -6.11 -2.41 -9.06
C ALA A 111 -6.58 -3.87 -8.96
N GLU A 112 -6.81 -4.54 -10.09
CA GLU A 112 -7.11 -5.98 -10.15
C GLU A 112 -5.96 -6.81 -9.59
N PHE A 113 -4.73 -6.50 -9.99
CA PHE A 113 -3.53 -7.12 -9.41
C PHE A 113 -3.45 -6.91 -7.90
N THR A 114 -3.76 -5.68 -7.43
CA THR A 114 -3.78 -5.36 -5.99
C THR A 114 -4.79 -6.20 -5.24
N ALA A 115 -6.02 -6.27 -5.71
CA ALA A 115 -7.06 -7.09 -5.10
C ALA A 115 -6.66 -8.58 -5.08
N GLY A 116 -6.10 -9.06 -6.18
CA GLY A 116 -5.65 -10.44 -6.32
C GLY A 116 -4.57 -10.84 -5.30
N PHE A 117 -3.49 -10.06 -5.20
CA PHE A 117 -2.41 -10.40 -4.25
C PHE A 117 -2.84 -10.22 -2.79
N VAL A 118 -3.74 -9.29 -2.48
CA VAL A 118 -4.28 -9.12 -1.12
C VAL A 118 -5.10 -10.35 -0.73
N ALA A 119 -6.00 -10.82 -1.61
CA ALA A 119 -6.80 -12.02 -1.37
C ALA A 119 -5.90 -13.28 -1.22
N GLU A 120 -4.93 -13.46 -2.11
CA GLU A 120 -4.01 -14.59 -2.04
C GLU A 120 -3.15 -14.57 -0.76
N ALA A 121 -2.65 -13.40 -0.37
CA ALA A 121 -1.88 -13.26 0.85
C ALA A 121 -2.72 -13.57 2.10
N ALA A 122 -3.98 -13.15 2.13
CA ALA A 122 -4.90 -13.47 3.21
C ALA A 122 -5.19 -14.97 3.28
N GLU A 123 -5.52 -15.60 2.16
CA GLU A 123 -5.75 -17.06 2.09
C GLU A 123 -4.54 -17.84 2.59
N ARG A 124 -3.33 -17.46 2.17
CA ARG A 124 -2.10 -18.15 2.54
C ARG A 124 -1.74 -17.97 4.02
N VAL A 125 -1.97 -16.79 4.59
CA VAL A 125 -1.57 -16.45 5.97
C VAL A 125 -2.63 -16.82 6.99
N LEU A 126 -3.91 -16.65 6.64
CA LEU A 126 -5.04 -16.81 7.56
C LEU A 126 -5.87 -18.06 7.25
N GLY A 127 -5.68 -18.70 6.08
CA GLY A 127 -6.46 -19.82 5.60
C GLY A 127 -7.86 -19.40 5.13
N SER A 128 -8.09 -18.12 4.87
CA SER A 128 -9.36 -17.59 4.39
C SER A 128 -9.19 -16.21 3.77
N THR A 129 -9.93 -15.94 2.70
CA THR A 129 -10.13 -14.58 2.18
C THR A 129 -11.16 -13.78 2.99
N ARG A 130 -11.95 -14.44 3.83
CA ARG A 130 -12.93 -13.80 4.72
C ARG A 130 -12.29 -13.50 6.06
N ILE A 131 -12.26 -12.23 6.42
CA ILE A 131 -11.67 -11.74 7.67
C ILE A 131 -12.69 -10.94 8.48
N GLU A 132 -12.51 -10.93 9.79
CA GLU A 132 -13.22 -10.00 10.66
C GLU A 132 -12.34 -8.79 10.97
N TYR A 133 -12.84 -7.60 10.68
CA TYR A 133 -12.15 -6.35 11.00
C TYR A 133 -13.12 -5.29 11.52
N GLY A 134 -12.87 -4.79 12.74
CA GLY A 134 -13.72 -3.78 13.36
C GLY A 134 -15.16 -4.24 13.58
N GLY A 135 -15.39 -5.53 13.85
CA GLY A 135 -16.70 -6.14 14.05
C GLY A 135 -17.48 -6.39 12.75
N LYS A 136 -16.83 -6.25 11.60
CA LYS A 136 -17.43 -6.52 10.28
C LYS A 136 -16.75 -7.68 9.61
N GLN A 137 -17.51 -8.50 8.89
CA GLN A 137 -17.00 -9.51 7.98
C GLN A 137 -16.64 -8.83 6.65
N ILE A 138 -15.41 -9.05 6.18
CA ILE A 138 -14.90 -8.53 4.91
C ILE A 138 -14.45 -9.70 4.06
N ASP A 139 -14.94 -9.79 2.82
CA ASP A 139 -14.46 -10.75 1.84
C ASP A 139 -13.42 -10.08 0.93
N LEU A 140 -12.14 -10.43 1.12
CA LEU A 140 -11.03 -9.87 0.36
C LEU A 140 -10.95 -10.39 -1.09
N SER A 141 -11.71 -11.42 -1.44
CA SER A 141 -11.84 -11.90 -2.83
C SER A 141 -12.88 -11.13 -3.63
N ALA A 142 -13.75 -10.37 -2.96
CA ALA A 142 -14.80 -9.56 -3.57
C ALA A 142 -14.40 -8.07 -3.55
N TYR A 143 -14.37 -7.44 -4.72
CA TYR A 143 -14.12 -5.99 -4.86
C TYR A 143 -14.96 -5.39 -5.96
N GLU A 144 -15.17 -4.10 -5.89
CA GLU A 144 -15.86 -3.33 -6.93
C GLU A 144 -15.08 -2.06 -7.28
N PHE A 145 -15.17 -1.65 -8.53
CA PHE A 145 -14.67 -0.35 -8.96
C PHE A 145 -15.73 0.72 -8.74
N VAL A 146 -15.44 1.68 -7.90
CA VAL A 146 -16.32 2.81 -7.64
C VAL A 146 -15.63 4.11 -8.01
N THR A 147 -16.37 5.03 -8.59
CA THR A 147 -15.90 6.40 -8.79
C THR A 147 -16.16 7.22 -7.52
N VAL A 148 -15.34 8.24 -7.28
CA VAL A 148 -15.57 9.17 -6.15
C VAL A 148 -16.95 9.83 -6.26
N GLY A 149 -17.34 10.28 -7.45
CA GLY A 149 -18.66 10.84 -7.69
C GLY A 149 -19.80 9.85 -7.41
N GLY A 150 -19.69 8.60 -7.90
CA GLY A 150 -20.67 7.55 -7.61
C GLY A 150 -20.81 7.24 -6.12
N ARG A 151 -19.72 7.33 -5.36
CA ARG A 151 -19.75 7.11 -3.91
C ARG A 151 -20.35 8.27 -3.14
N LEU A 152 -20.08 9.51 -3.56
CA LEU A 152 -20.66 10.72 -2.96
C LEU A 152 -22.18 10.76 -3.14
N LEU A 153 -22.70 10.23 -4.25
CA LEU A 153 -24.14 10.12 -4.49
C LEU A 153 -24.83 9.07 -3.60
N GLN A 154 -24.09 8.11 -3.04
CA GLN A 154 -24.61 7.13 -2.09
C GLN A 154 -24.59 7.59 -0.62
N THR A 155 -23.90 8.69 -0.34
CA THR A 155 -23.92 9.35 0.97
C THR A 155 -24.76 10.61 0.83
N ASP A 156 -25.57 10.97 1.84
CA ASP A 156 -26.53 12.10 1.84
C ASP A 156 -25.91 13.52 1.60
N PHE A 157 -24.72 13.60 1.03
CA PHE A 157 -24.12 14.84 0.55
C PHE A 157 -24.53 15.08 -0.90
N GLY A 158 -25.79 15.46 -1.08
CA GLY A 158 -26.29 15.88 -2.37
C GLY A 158 -25.51 17.07 -2.96
N ASN A 159 -25.25 17.01 -4.27
CA ASN A 159 -24.82 18.10 -5.17
C ASN A 159 -23.37 18.60 -5.15
N LEU A 160 -22.35 17.75 -4.96
CA LEU A 160 -20.96 18.09 -5.32
C LEU A 160 -20.40 17.28 -6.49
N ALA A 161 -21.24 16.77 -7.36
CA ALA A 161 -20.92 15.71 -8.33
C ALA A 161 -20.20 16.13 -9.62
N GLU A 162 -19.78 17.37 -9.82
CA GLU A 162 -19.31 17.79 -11.15
C GLU A 162 -17.81 18.02 -11.35
N SER A 163 -16.94 17.76 -10.39
CA SER A 163 -15.55 18.21 -10.62
C SER A 163 -14.39 17.27 -10.29
N TRP A 164 -14.51 16.00 -10.00
CA TRP A 164 -13.28 15.20 -9.77
C TRP A 164 -13.40 13.73 -10.19
N TYR A 165 -12.74 13.36 -11.27
CA TYR A 165 -12.52 11.97 -11.66
C TYR A 165 -11.30 11.39 -10.89
N SER A 166 -11.53 10.73 -9.78
CA SER A 166 -10.55 9.78 -9.24
C SER A 166 -11.19 8.42 -9.08
N CYS A 167 -10.48 7.36 -9.49
CA CYS A 167 -10.92 5.99 -9.32
C CYS A 167 -10.21 5.40 -8.10
N SER A 168 -10.97 4.86 -7.15
CA SER A 168 -10.42 4.10 -6.03
C SER A 168 -10.99 2.67 -6.04
N CYS A 169 -10.14 1.70 -5.73
CA CYS A 169 -10.56 0.32 -5.51
C CYS A 169 -10.89 0.13 -4.03
N ARG A 170 -12.03 -0.49 -3.73
CA ARG A 170 -12.47 -0.79 -2.37
C ARG A 170 -12.80 -2.27 -2.23
N LEU A 171 -12.40 -2.86 -1.13
CA LEU A 171 -12.85 -4.19 -0.72
C LEU A 171 -14.30 -4.09 -0.23
N VAL A 172 -15.15 -5.02 -0.67
CA VAL A 172 -16.57 -5.09 -0.31
C VAL A 172 -16.71 -5.68 1.09
N SER A 173 -17.45 -5.02 1.95
CA SER A 173 -17.74 -5.45 3.34
C SER A 173 -19.17 -5.92 3.48
#